data_3eb2bb36fa86b3adebd2df4039905ea4
#
_entry.id   3eb2bb36fa86b3adebd2df4039905ea4
#
_cell.length_a   1.000
_cell.length_b   1.000
_cell.length_c   1.000
_cell.angle_alpha   90.00
_cell.angle_beta   90.00
_cell.angle_gamma   90.00
#
_symmetry.space_group_name_H-M   'P 1'
#
loop_
_entity.id
_entity.type
_entity.pdbx_description
1 polymer ?
#
loop_
_entity_poly.entity_id
_entity_poly.type
_entity_poly.pdbx_seq_one_letter_code
_entity_poly.pdbx_strand_id
1 'polypeptide(L)'
;MKQYHDLLRSILNHGAEHRDRTGVGTISHFGFQTRFDLREGFPIVTTKRVPFRWVAEELFWFLSGDTSETNLRARGVDIWAEWADEEHTAKFGRPAGDLGPVYGYLWRSFGGDYPEKNGVDQIANLLKQIRTNPDSRRLIVTGWDPRQAENVDLPPCHTLFQFKVESGRVLHCQLYQRSADAFLGVPFNISSYALLTHLIAHVTELEVGDFVYTLGDYHIYKNHLEQVNQLLSREPLPLPQLEINDPNRELRGLEGLLAARYEHVNLIGYQSHGKIAAPVAV
;
A
#
# COMPACT_ATOMS: atom_id res chain seq x y z
N MET A 1 16.51 -4.95 -3.97
CA MET A 1 15.79 -4.47 -2.72
C MET A 1 16.75 -3.94 -1.64
N LYS A 2 17.89 -3.37 -2.06
CA LYS A 2 18.85 -2.74 -1.13
C LYS A 2 18.19 -1.63 -0.29
N GLN A 3 17.34 -0.83 -0.91
CA GLN A 3 16.61 0.28 -0.29
C GLN A 3 15.82 -0.16 0.97
N TYR A 4 15.19 -1.34 0.92
CA TYR A 4 14.46 -1.87 2.08
C TYR A 4 15.43 -2.32 3.21
N HIS A 5 16.57 -2.91 2.86
CA HIS A 5 17.61 -3.23 3.84
C HIS A 5 18.20 -1.96 4.49
N ASP A 6 18.41 -0.90 3.71
CA ASP A 6 18.91 0.37 4.21
C ASP A 6 17.91 1.03 5.17
N LEU A 7 16.59 0.90 4.91
CA LEU A 7 15.54 1.32 5.83
C LEU A 7 15.62 0.59 7.17
N LEU A 8 15.71 -0.74 7.15
CA LEU A 8 15.81 -1.54 8.37
C LEU A 8 17.10 -1.20 9.16
N ARG A 9 18.24 -1.07 8.46
CA ARG A 9 19.51 -0.67 9.10
C ARG A 9 19.44 0.73 9.69
N SER A 10 18.72 1.66 9.05
CA SER A 10 18.53 3.01 9.56
C SER A 10 17.80 2.99 10.90
N ILE A 11 16.76 2.17 11.08
CA ILE A 11 16.07 2.01 12.35
C ILE A 11 17.01 1.43 13.41
N LEU A 12 17.73 0.34 13.08
CA LEU A 12 18.60 -0.33 14.03
C LEU A 12 19.77 0.55 14.51
N ASN A 13 20.28 1.43 13.63
CA ASN A 13 21.45 2.26 13.92
C ASN A 13 21.09 3.62 14.55
N HIS A 14 19.91 4.16 14.28
CA HIS A 14 19.56 5.54 14.63
C HIS A 14 18.22 5.65 15.38
N GLY A 15 17.45 4.56 15.44
CA GLY A 15 16.17 4.55 16.15
C GLY A 15 16.31 4.61 17.66
N ALA A 16 15.30 5.16 18.31
CA ALA A 16 15.13 5.18 19.75
C ALA A 16 14.00 4.23 20.18
N GLU A 17 14.07 3.76 21.41
CA GLU A 17 13.00 2.96 21.99
C GLU A 17 11.79 3.82 22.33
N HIS A 18 10.63 3.36 21.92
CA HIS A 18 9.35 4.00 22.23
C HIS A 18 8.36 2.97 22.79
N ARG A 19 7.49 3.46 23.68
CA ARG A 19 6.26 2.74 24.03
C ARG A 19 5.25 2.98 22.92
N ASP A 20 4.43 2.00 22.66
CA ASP A 20 3.36 2.08 21.68
C ASP A 20 2.03 1.59 22.27
N ARG A 21 0.95 1.78 21.52
CA ARG A 21 -0.41 1.42 21.89
C ARG A 21 -0.56 -0.10 22.24
N THR A 22 0.18 -0.94 21.55
CA THR A 22 0.09 -2.41 21.69
C THR A 22 0.81 -2.94 22.93
N GLY A 23 1.64 -2.11 23.60
CA GLY A 23 2.45 -2.52 24.74
C GLY A 23 3.69 -3.37 24.40
N VAL A 24 3.89 -3.76 23.13
CA VAL A 24 5.06 -4.50 22.65
C VAL A 24 6.32 -3.65 22.72
N GLY A 25 6.17 -2.35 22.42
CA GLY A 25 7.27 -1.41 22.28
C GLY A 25 7.94 -1.50 20.90
N THR A 26 8.53 -0.40 20.47
CA THR A 26 9.19 -0.28 19.17
C THR A 26 10.58 0.31 19.30
N ILE A 27 11.42 0.07 18.28
CA ILE A 27 12.55 0.93 17.94
C ILE A 27 12.09 1.73 16.74
N SER A 28 12.03 3.06 16.87
CA SER A 28 11.46 3.96 15.88
C SER A 28 12.46 5.05 15.50
N HIS A 29 12.41 5.45 14.24
CA HIS A 29 13.10 6.64 13.75
C HIS A 29 12.14 7.49 12.90
N PHE A 30 12.44 8.75 12.68
CA PHE A 30 11.52 9.69 12.02
C PHE A 30 12.13 10.30 10.77
N GLY A 31 11.39 10.20 9.67
CA GLY A 31 11.77 10.82 8.40
C GLY A 31 12.74 9.96 7.59
N PHE A 32 12.20 9.19 6.62
CA PHE A 32 12.98 8.41 5.67
C PHE A 32 12.39 8.58 4.27
N GLN A 33 13.24 8.65 3.27
CA GLN A 33 12.79 8.64 1.89
C GLN A 33 13.68 7.71 1.06
N THR A 34 13.05 6.93 0.21
CA THR A 34 13.75 6.10 -0.77
C THR A 34 13.04 6.09 -2.11
N ARG A 35 13.71 5.60 -3.14
CA ARG A 35 13.23 5.60 -4.52
C ARG A 35 13.47 4.24 -5.16
N PHE A 36 12.46 3.79 -5.89
CA PHE A 36 12.48 2.57 -6.70
C PHE A 36 12.24 2.96 -8.16
N ASP A 37 13.20 2.68 -9.04
CA ASP A 37 12.99 2.78 -10.49
C ASP A 37 12.21 1.55 -10.95
N LEU A 38 10.94 1.75 -11.32
CA LEU A 38 10.05 0.65 -11.71
C LEU A 38 10.40 0.04 -13.07
N ARG A 39 11.28 0.70 -13.83
CA ARG A 39 11.79 0.21 -15.12
C ARG A 39 12.88 -0.86 -14.92
N GLU A 40 13.58 -0.85 -13.78
CA GLU A 40 14.61 -1.84 -13.45
C GLU A 40 14.02 -3.16 -12.96
N GLY A 41 12.76 -3.16 -12.51
CA GLY A 41 12.07 -4.33 -12.01
C GLY A 41 11.01 -3.96 -10.95
N PHE A 42 10.15 -4.92 -10.66
CA PHE A 42 9.08 -4.72 -9.69
C PHE A 42 9.61 -4.84 -8.25
N PRO A 43 9.48 -3.79 -7.41
CA PRO A 43 10.05 -3.78 -6.07
C PRO A 43 9.22 -4.63 -5.10
N ILE A 44 9.50 -5.90 -5.05
CA ILE A 44 8.99 -6.83 -4.05
C ILE A 44 10.16 -7.40 -3.24
N VAL A 45 9.99 -7.54 -1.92
CA VAL A 45 11.04 -8.06 -1.05
C VAL A 45 11.35 -9.51 -1.43
N THR A 46 12.65 -9.82 -1.60
CA THR A 46 13.15 -11.14 -1.96
C THR A 46 13.85 -11.86 -0.81
N THR A 47 14.25 -11.14 0.23
CA THR A 47 14.91 -11.71 1.43
C THR A 47 13.94 -12.39 2.41
N LYS A 48 12.65 -12.19 2.23
CA LYS A 48 11.56 -13.01 2.75
C LYS A 48 10.45 -13.12 1.69
N ARG A 49 9.63 -14.17 1.76
CA ARG A 49 8.50 -14.30 0.85
C ARG A 49 7.41 -13.27 1.18
N VAL A 50 6.99 -12.50 0.18
CA VAL A 50 5.81 -11.65 0.21
C VAL A 50 4.75 -12.28 -0.71
N PRO A 51 3.54 -12.57 -0.20
CA PRO A 51 2.47 -13.16 -1.01
C PRO A 51 1.88 -12.10 -1.95
N PHE A 52 2.39 -12.01 -3.17
CA PHE A 52 1.98 -10.98 -4.15
C PHE A 52 0.48 -10.97 -4.42
N ARG A 53 -0.17 -12.15 -4.42
CA ARG A 53 -1.63 -12.22 -4.57
C ARG A 53 -2.34 -11.40 -3.49
N TRP A 54 -1.89 -11.46 -2.24
CA TRP A 54 -2.50 -10.71 -1.14
C TRP A 54 -2.33 -9.19 -1.34
N VAL A 55 -1.15 -8.76 -1.79
CA VAL A 55 -0.87 -7.36 -2.13
C VAL A 55 -1.82 -6.87 -3.23
N ALA A 56 -2.00 -7.66 -4.29
CA ALA A 56 -2.85 -7.30 -5.42
C ALA A 56 -4.34 -7.26 -5.05
N GLU A 57 -4.83 -8.30 -4.35
CA GLU A 57 -6.25 -8.37 -3.94
C GLU A 57 -6.62 -7.26 -2.95
N GLU A 58 -5.74 -6.91 -2.01
CA GLU A 58 -5.93 -5.77 -1.11
C GLU A 58 -6.02 -4.47 -1.90
N LEU A 59 -5.12 -4.24 -2.86
CA LEU A 59 -5.14 -3.04 -3.69
C LEU A 59 -6.43 -2.96 -4.53
N PHE A 60 -6.88 -4.05 -5.15
CA PHE A 60 -8.14 -4.08 -5.89
C PHE A 60 -9.35 -3.85 -4.98
N TRP A 61 -9.30 -4.34 -3.75
CA TRP A 61 -10.31 -4.06 -2.75
C TRP A 61 -10.36 -2.58 -2.37
N PHE A 62 -9.20 -1.91 -2.15
CA PHE A 62 -9.15 -0.45 -1.96
C PHE A 62 -9.71 0.31 -3.17
N LEU A 63 -9.30 -0.03 -4.37
CA LEU A 63 -9.75 0.61 -5.61
C LEU A 63 -11.27 0.48 -5.84
N SER A 64 -11.88 -0.61 -5.38
CA SER A 64 -13.34 -0.79 -5.48
C SER A 64 -14.14 0.10 -4.50
N GLY A 65 -13.47 0.74 -3.52
CA GLY A 65 -14.14 1.50 -2.46
C GLY A 65 -14.85 0.63 -1.45
N ASP A 66 -14.47 -0.65 -1.36
CA ASP A 66 -14.99 -1.60 -0.39
C ASP A 66 -14.26 -1.47 0.95
N THR A 67 -14.96 -1.72 2.04
CA THR A 67 -14.47 -1.66 3.41
C THR A 67 -14.82 -2.90 4.21
N SER A 68 -15.44 -3.88 3.57
CA SER A 68 -15.81 -5.15 4.17
C SER A 68 -14.63 -6.13 4.16
N GLU A 69 -14.13 -6.46 5.35
CA GLU A 69 -13.10 -7.50 5.52
C GLU A 69 -13.62 -8.87 5.03
N THR A 70 -14.91 -9.15 5.24
CA THR A 70 -15.54 -10.38 4.76
C THR A 70 -15.39 -10.54 3.24
N ASN A 71 -15.53 -9.44 2.48
CA ASN A 71 -15.32 -9.46 1.02
C ASN A 71 -13.86 -9.67 0.64
N LEU A 72 -12.92 -9.11 1.42
CA LEU A 72 -11.49 -9.34 1.20
C LEU A 72 -11.11 -10.79 1.57
N ARG A 73 -11.64 -11.31 2.66
CA ARG A 73 -11.45 -12.71 3.09
C ARG A 73 -11.98 -13.70 2.06
N ALA A 74 -13.10 -13.39 1.42
CA ALA A 74 -13.63 -14.21 0.31
C ALA A 74 -12.68 -14.31 -0.89
N ARG A 75 -11.72 -13.37 -1.02
CA ARG A 75 -10.64 -13.41 -2.02
C ARG A 75 -9.38 -14.15 -1.51
N GLY A 76 -9.45 -14.74 -0.31
CA GLY A 76 -8.35 -15.48 0.33
C GLY A 76 -7.31 -14.61 1.02
N VAL A 77 -7.69 -13.40 1.46
CA VAL A 77 -6.83 -12.45 2.16
C VAL A 77 -7.46 -12.08 3.50
N ASP A 78 -6.77 -12.36 4.60
CA ASP A 78 -7.25 -12.20 5.98
C ASP A 78 -6.41 -11.22 6.81
N ILE A 79 -5.57 -10.41 6.15
CA ILE A 79 -4.63 -9.51 6.83
C ILE A 79 -5.30 -8.37 7.61
N TRP A 80 -6.61 -8.18 7.48
CA TRP A 80 -7.42 -7.21 8.20
C TRP A 80 -8.31 -7.84 9.27
N ALA A 81 -8.27 -9.18 9.41
CA ALA A 81 -9.18 -9.93 10.28
C ALA A 81 -9.15 -9.50 11.75
N GLU A 82 -7.96 -9.13 12.26
CA GLU A 82 -7.74 -8.74 13.66
C GLU A 82 -8.42 -7.43 14.04
N TRP A 83 -8.75 -6.57 13.06
CA TRP A 83 -9.47 -5.30 13.29
C TRP A 83 -10.93 -5.35 12.86
N ALA A 84 -11.41 -6.51 12.39
CA ALA A 84 -12.74 -6.68 11.81
C ALA A 84 -13.70 -7.52 12.66
N ASP A 85 -13.27 -7.99 13.82
CA ASP A 85 -14.14 -8.73 14.74
C ASP A 85 -15.18 -7.82 15.42
N GLU A 86 -16.12 -8.41 16.13
CA GLU A 86 -17.19 -7.68 16.81
C GLU A 86 -16.65 -6.73 17.90
N GLU A 87 -15.59 -7.12 18.61
CA GLU A 87 -14.99 -6.28 19.66
C GLU A 87 -14.45 -4.96 19.10
N HIS A 88 -13.79 -5.00 17.93
CA HIS A 88 -13.21 -3.81 17.30
C HIS A 88 -14.25 -2.95 16.57
N THR A 89 -15.19 -3.58 15.85
CA THR A 89 -16.17 -2.85 15.04
C THR A 89 -17.32 -2.26 15.83
N ALA A 90 -17.77 -2.95 16.90
CA ALA A 90 -18.89 -2.48 17.77
C ALA A 90 -18.56 -1.17 18.51
N LYS A 91 -17.29 -0.85 18.76
CA LYS A 91 -16.85 0.44 19.32
C LYS A 91 -17.37 1.63 18.50
N PHE A 92 -17.60 1.42 17.21
CA PHE A 92 -18.05 2.42 16.24
C PHE A 92 -19.48 2.19 15.76
N GLY A 93 -20.24 1.29 16.43
CA GLY A 93 -21.60 0.97 16.07
C GLY A 93 -21.75 0.21 14.75
N ARG A 94 -20.73 -0.56 14.33
CA ARG A 94 -20.69 -1.30 13.07
C ARG A 94 -20.78 -2.81 13.31
N PRO A 95 -21.32 -3.56 12.35
CA PRO A 95 -21.30 -5.02 12.41
C PRO A 95 -19.88 -5.57 12.22
N ALA A 96 -19.63 -6.79 12.71
CA ALA A 96 -18.39 -7.50 12.43
C ALA A 96 -18.11 -7.57 10.92
N GLY A 97 -16.87 -7.37 10.53
CA GLY A 97 -16.41 -7.31 9.13
C GLY A 97 -16.46 -5.92 8.51
N ASP A 98 -17.12 -4.93 9.12
CA ASP A 98 -17.16 -3.55 8.60
C ASP A 98 -16.07 -2.69 9.27
N LEU A 99 -14.97 -2.46 8.54
CA LEU A 99 -13.84 -1.67 9.02
C LEU A 99 -14.09 -0.15 9.06
N GLY A 100 -15.23 0.30 8.53
CA GLY A 100 -15.55 1.73 8.47
C GLY A 100 -14.83 2.49 7.35
N PRO A 101 -14.76 3.84 7.43
CA PRO A 101 -14.18 4.69 6.39
C PRO A 101 -12.64 4.59 6.32
N VAL A 102 -12.15 3.40 5.95
CA VAL A 102 -10.73 3.14 5.67
C VAL A 102 -10.36 3.46 4.21
N TYR A 103 -9.18 3.09 3.74
CA TYR A 103 -8.59 3.46 2.47
C TYR A 103 -9.54 3.46 1.27
N GLY A 104 -10.25 2.35 1.03
CA GLY A 104 -11.13 2.23 -0.12
C GLY A 104 -12.22 3.29 -0.14
N TYR A 105 -12.90 3.49 0.99
CA TYR A 105 -13.91 4.53 1.12
C TYR A 105 -13.31 5.92 0.91
N LEU A 106 -12.20 6.25 1.58
CA LEU A 106 -11.58 7.58 1.48
C LEU A 106 -11.07 7.87 0.07
N TRP A 107 -10.59 6.88 -0.67
CA TRP A 107 -10.17 7.07 -2.06
C TRP A 107 -11.34 7.32 -3.02
N ARG A 108 -12.51 6.68 -2.75
CA ARG A 108 -13.65 6.66 -3.67
C ARG A 108 -14.83 7.53 -3.23
N SER A 109 -14.84 8.02 -1.99
CA SER A 109 -15.93 8.86 -1.44
C SER A 109 -15.42 9.81 -0.36
N PHE A 110 -14.30 10.53 -0.61
CA PHE A 110 -13.70 11.42 0.38
C PHE A 110 -14.66 12.52 0.81
N GLY A 111 -14.78 12.69 2.11
CA GLY A 111 -15.63 13.73 2.69
C GLY A 111 -17.13 13.42 2.67
N GLY A 112 -17.52 12.25 2.20
CA GLY A 112 -18.90 11.78 2.29
C GLY A 112 -19.27 11.27 3.67
N ASP A 113 -20.54 10.97 3.85
CA ASP A 113 -21.10 10.40 5.08
C ASP A 113 -21.06 8.86 4.97
N TYR A 114 -20.24 8.22 5.80
CA TYR A 114 -20.16 6.77 5.79
C TYR A 114 -21.46 6.12 6.35
N PRO A 115 -22.01 5.07 5.72
CA PRO A 115 -21.49 4.30 4.59
C PRO A 115 -21.89 4.85 3.19
N GLU A 116 -22.55 6.01 3.12
CA GLU A 116 -23.00 6.60 1.86
C GLU A 116 -21.79 6.96 0.96
N LYS A 117 -21.93 6.68 -0.34
CA LYS A 117 -20.88 7.01 -1.32
C LYS A 117 -21.18 8.35 -2.02
N ASN A 118 -21.42 9.39 -1.20
CA ASN A 118 -21.79 10.72 -1.64
C ASN A 118 -20.63 11.75 -1.63
N GLY A 119 -19.42 11.30 -1.34
CA GLY A 119 -18.21 12.11 -1.30
C GLY A 119 -17.52 12.23 -2.67
N VAL A 120 -16.28 12.72 -2.63
CA VAL A 120 -15.45 12.91 -3.82
C VAL A 120 -14.75 11.60 -4.20
N ASP A 121 -14.97 11.12 -5.42
CA ASP A 121 -14.18 10.03 -6.01
C ASP A 121 -12.83 10.56 -6.48
N GLN A 122 -11.81 10.44 -5.61
CA GLN A 122 -10.47 10.94 -5.87
C GLN A 122 -9.76 10.16 -6.99
N ILE A 123 -10.02 8.84 -7.11
CA ILE A 123 -9.41 8.00 -8.16
C ILE A 123 -9.97 8.38 -9.54
N ALA A 124 -11.28 8.57 -9.65
CA ALA A 124 -11.89 9.05 -10.91
C ALA A 124 -11.35 10.43 -11.32
N ASN A 125 -11.24 11.35 -10.35
CA ASN A 125 -10.68 12.68 -10.57
C ASN A 125 -9.20 12.64 -10.98
N LEU A 126 -8.40 11.77 -10.35
CA LEU A 126 -7.00 11.56 -10.70
C LEU A 126 -6.84 11.12 -12.15
N LEU A 127 -7.54 10.06 -12.57
CA LEU A 127 -7.47 9.55 -13.94
C LEU A 127 -7.95 10.59 -14.97
N LYS A 128 -9.03 11.32 -14.65
CA LYS A 128 -9.52 12.43 -15.49
C LYS A 128 -8.43 13.50 -15.66
N GLN A 129 -7.77 13.91 -14.56
CA GLN A 129 -6.73 14.94 -14.60
C GLN A 129 -5.47 14.46 -15.34
N ILE A 130 -5.00 13.23 -15.13
CA ILE A 130 -3.88 12.68 -15.89
C ILE A 130 -4.12 12.79 -17.39
N ARG A 131 -5.34 12.51 -17.85
CA ARG A 131 -5.70 12.57 -19.28
C ARG A 131 -5.87 14.00 -19.80
N THR A 132 -6.48 14.90 -19.01
CA THR A 132 -6.90 16.25 -19.50
C THR A 132 -5.90 17.35 -19.14
N ASN A 133 -5.07 17.16 -18.12
CA ASN A 133 -4.08 18.12 -17.63
C ASN A 133 -2.89 17.39 -16.98
N PRO A 134 -2.07 16.65 -17.77
CA PRO A 134 -0.97 15.83 -17.24
C PRO A 134 0.09 16.63 -16.48
N ASP A 135 0.25 17.92 -16.77
CA ASP A 135 1.20 18.81 -16.09
C ASP A 135 0.70 19.30 -14.71
N SER A 136 -0.50 18.87 -14.30
CA SER A 136 -1.08 19.26 -13.01
C SER A 136 -0.19 18.83 -11.83
N ARG A 137 0.03 19.75 -10.91
CA ARG A 137 0.67 19.47 -9.61
C ARG A 137 -0.34 19.05 -8.53
N ARG A 138 -1.61 18.79 -8.92
CA ARG A 138 -2.73 18.40 -8.07
C ARG A 138 -3.19 16.96 -8.29
N LEU A 139 -2.31 16.12 -8.85
CA LEU A 139 -2.57 14.68 -9.04
C LEU A 139 -2.39 13.97 -7.69
N ILE A 140 -3.23 14.28 -6.72
CA ILE A 140 -3.13 13.85 -5.32
C ILE A 140 -4.38 13.07 -4.94
N VAL A 141 -4.16 11.99 -4.17
CA VAL A 141 -5.19 11.24 -3.45
C VAL A 141 -4.80 11.21 -1.98
N THR A 142 -5.71 11.61 -1.10
CA THR A 142 -5.50 11.56 0.35
C THR A 142 -6.32 10.44 0.99
N GLY A 143 -5.66 9.67 1.85
CA GLY A 143 -6.30 8.67 2.71
C GLY A 143 -6.51 9.18 4.15
N TRP A 144 -6.12 10.42 4.46
CA TRP A 144 -6.24 10.99 5.79
C TRP A 144 -7.37 12.02 5.84
N ASP A 145 -8.44 11.69 6.55
CA ASP A 145 -9.48 12.62 6.92
C ASP A 145 -9.53 12.75 8.45
N PRO A 146 -9.13 13.88 9.03
CA PRO A 146 -9.11 14.06 10.49
C PRO A 146 -10.50 13.94 11.14
N ARG A 147 -11.59 14.08 10.38
CA ARG A 147 -12.95 13.90 10.89
C ARG A 147 -13.30 12.42 11.08
N GLN A 148 -12.62 11.53 10.36
CA GLN A 148 -12.87 10.10 10.36
C GLN A 148 -11.78 9.31 11.10
N ALA A 149 -10.65 9.93 11.44
CA ALA A 149 -9.52 9.24 12.03
C ALA A 149 -9.83 8.57 13.39
N GLU A 150 -10.76 9.14 14.15
CA GLU A 150 -11.21 8.58 15.44
C GLU A 150 -12.42 7.65 15.30
N ASN A 151 -12.94 7.47 14.07
CA ASN A 151 -14.11 6.64 13.79
C ASN A 151 -13.74 5.26 13.24
N VAL A 152 -12.48 4.86 13.30
CA VAL A 152 -11.97 3.56 12.85
C VAL A 152 -10.92 3.05 13.83
N ASP A 153 -10.84 1.75 13.99
CA ASP A 153 -9.89 1.13 14.93
C ASP A 153 -8.43 1.29 14.44
N LEU A 154 -8.22 1.21 13.12
CA LEU A 154 -6.92 1.42 12.48
C LEU A 154 -6.98 2.59 11.48
N PRO A 155 -6.68 3.82 11.93
CA PRO A 155 -6.65 4.99 11.03
C PRO A 155 -5.60 4.83 9.92
N PRO A 156 -5.90 5.28 8.68
CA PRO A 156 -5.00 5.12 7.54
C PRO A 156 -3.57 5.59 7.80
N CYS A 157 -2.61 4.70 7.58
CA CYS A 157 -1.17 4.99 7.64
C CYS A 157 -0.67 5.64 6.36
N HIS A 158 -1.18 5.21 5.20
CA HIS A 158 -0.92 5.81 3.89
C HIS A 158 -1.68 7.14 3.82
N THR A 159 -1.02 8.23 4.19
CA THR A 159 -1.67 9.53 4.40
C THR A 159 -2.09 10.17 3.09
N LEU A 160 -1.19 10.21 2.12
CA LEU A 160 -1.46 10.69 0.77
C LEU A 160 -0.47 10.08 -0.23
N PHE A 161 -0.89 10.02 -1.48
CA PHE A 161 0.01 9.78 -2.59
C PHE A 161 -0.23 10.79 -3.71
N GLN A 162 0.85 11.09 -4.44
CA GLN A 162 0.85 12.06 -5.53
C GLN A 162 1.48 11.44 -6.75
N PHE A 163 0.87 11.71 -7.90
CA PHE A 163 1.45 11.37 -9.20
C PHE A 163 2.04 12.59 -9.89
N LYS A 164 3.00 12.33 -10.76
CA LYS A 164 3.55 13.30 -11.71
C LYS A 164 3.70 12.63 -13.06
N VAL A 165 3.19 13.28 -14.09
CA VAL A 165 3.49 12.91 -15.48
C VAL A 165 4.68 13.72 -15.94
N GLU A 166 5.74 13.06 -16.39
CA GLU A 166 6.93 13.70 -16.92
C GLU A 166 6.91 13.65 -18.45
N SER A 167 7.08 14.83 -19.08
CA SER A 167 7.12 14.98 -20.54
C SER A 167 5.92 14.35 -21.25
N GLY A 168 4.74 14.33 -20.61
CA GLY A 168 3.51 13.75 -21.15
C GLY A 168 3.53 12.23 -21.33
N ARG A 169 4.54 11.51 -20.81
CA ARG A 169 4.78 10.11 -21.13
C ARG A 169 5.05 9.21 -19.93
N VAL A 170 5.82 9.67 -18.94
CA VAL A 170 6.28 8.82 -17.83
C VAL A 170 5.55 9.19 -16.55
N LEU A 171 4.96 8.20 -15.89
CA LEU A 171 4.21 8.35 -14.64
C LEU A 171 5.08 7.98 -13.44
N HIS A 172 5.25 8.92 -12.52
CA HIS A 172 5.89 8.74 -11.23
C HIS A 172 4.85 8.78 -10.11
N CYS A 173 5.10 8.06 -9.02
CA CYS A 173 4.29 8.09 -7.82
C CYS A 173 5.14 8.43 -6.60
N GLN A 174 4.61 9.24 -5.69
CA GLN A 174 5.17 9.45 -4.36
C GLN A 174 4.11 9.14 -3.30
N LEU A 175 4.44 8.27 -2.34
CA LEU A 175 3.64 8.00 -1.15
C LEU A 175 4.26 8.71 0.06
N TYR A 176 3.42 9.36 0.88
CA TYR A 176 3.75 9.68 2.26
C TYR A 176 2.94 8.77 3.19
N GLN A 177 3.66 8.01 4.02
CA GLN A 177 3.10 7.14 5.05
C GLN A 177 3.50 7.67 6.43
N ARG A 178 2.50 8.01 7.27
CA ARG A 178 2.73 8.62 8.59
C ARG A 178 3.31 7.67 9.62
N SER A 179 2.98 6.37 9.51
CA SER A 179 3.39 5.31 10.43
C SER A 179 3.63 4.03 9.64
N ALA A 180 4.76 3.37 9.87
CA ALA A 180 5.22 2.25 9.07
C ALA A 180 5.86 1.13 9.91
N ASP A 181 5.12 0.01 10.08
CA ASP A 181 5.71 -1.24 10.54
C ASP A 181 6.70 -1.74 9.48
N ALA A 182 7.98 -1.63 9.80
CA ALA A 182 9.05 -1.90 8.84
C ALA A 182 9.15 -3.38 8.47
N PHE A 183 8.69 -4.32 9.31
CA PHE A 183 8.84 -5.74 9.06
C PHE A 183 7.63 -6.38 8.37
N LEU A 184 6.40 -6.11 8.83
CA LEU A 184 5.19 -6.69 8.24
C LEU A 184 4.57 -5.79 7.18
N GLY A 185 4.35 -4.50 7.48
CA GLY A 185 3.63 -3.57 6.62
C GLY A 185 4.42 -3.08 5.41
N VAL A 186 5.62 -2.54 5.63
CA VAL A 186 6.43 -1.90 4.58
C VAL A 186 6.65 -2.79 3.34
N PRO A 187 6.94 -4.11 3.44
CA PRO A 187 7.06 -4.98 2.27
C PRO A 187 5.81 -5.03 1.40
N PHE A 188 4.62 -5.02 2.01
CA PHE A 188 3.34 -4.95 1.30
C PHE A 188 3.15 -3.58 0.66
N ASN A 189 3.40 -2.51 1.43
CA ASN A 189 3.18 -1.14 0.98
C ASN A 189 4.04 -0.77 -0.23
N ILE A 190 5.33 -1.16 -0.25
CA ILE A 190 6.22 -0.97 -1.41
C ILE A 190 5.60 -1.61 -2.66
N SER A 191 5.23 -2.88 -2.56
CA SER A 191 4.68 -3.63 -3.70
C SER A 191 3.30 -3.14 -4.11
N SER A 192 2.44 -2.73 -3.16
CA SER A 192 1.11 -2.22 -3.43
C SER A 192 1.14 -0.91 -4.23
N TYR A 193 1.99 0.06 -3.83
CA TYR A 193 2.08 1.33 -4.56
C TYR A 193 2.87 1.24 -5.86
N ALA A 194 3.83 0.32 -5.96
CA ALA A 194 4.43 -0.02 -7.23
C ALA A 194 3.38 -0.59 -8.20
N LEU A 195 2.55 -1.55 -7.75
CA LEU A 195 1.46 -2.10 -8.55
C LEU A 195 0.44 -1.03 -8.94
N LEU A 196 0.03 -0.17 -8.00
CA LEU A 196 -0.86 0.95 -8.29
C LEU A 196 -0.29 1.85 -9.39
N THR A 197 1.02 2.16 -9.34
CA THR A 197 1.69 2.99 -10.35
C THR A 197 1.66 2.31 -11.72
N HIS A 198 1.94 1.02 -11.80
CA HIS A 198 1.85 0.24 -13.03
C HIS A 198 0.43 0.21 -13.60
N LEU A 199 -0.59 -0.03 -12.74
CA LEU A 199 -1.98 -0.07 -13.17
C LEU A 199 -2.47 1.29 -13.69
N ILE A 200 -2.16 2.39 -12.97
CA ILE A 200 -2.54 3.75 -13.41
C ILE A 200 -1.82 4.08 -14.73
N ALA A 201 -0.53 3.78 -14.87
CA ALA A 201 0.20 3.98 -16.11
C ALA A 201 -0.44 3.19 -17.26
N HIS A 202 -0.77 1.91 -17.05
CA HIS A 202 -1.39 1.05 -18.05
C HIS A 202 -2.75 1.58 -18.54
N VAL A 203 -3.66 1.92 -17.60
CA VAL A 203 -5.01 2.39 -17.96
C VAL A 203 -5.05 3.80 -18.54
N THR A 204 -3.94 4.56 -18.40
CA THR A 204 -3.76 5.90 -18.97
C THR A 204 -2.78 5.95 -20.14
N GLU A 205 -2.28 4.79 -20.59
CA GLU A 205 -1.33 4.62 -21.70
C GLU A 205 0.00 5.37 -21.50
N LEU A 206 0.45 5.45 -20.25
CA LEU A 206 1.75 6.02 -19.88
C LEU A 206 2.76 4.92 -19.56
N GLU A 207 4.04 5.28 -19.63
CA GLU A 207 5.15 4.45 -19.17
C GLU A 207 5.35 4.64 -17.65
N VAL A 208 5.81 3.60 -16.95
CA VAL A 208 6.15 3.73 -15.53
C VAL A 208 7.50 4.42 -15.34
N GLY A 209 7.61 5.23 -14.30
CA GLY A 209 8.85 5.86 -13.85
C GLY A 209 9.24 5.38 -12.46
N ASP A 210 9.40 6.31 -11.54
CA ASP A 210 9.83 6.03 -10.18
C ASP A 210 8.64 5.91 -9.21
N PHE A 211 8.80 5.05 -8.22
CA PHE A 211 8.05 5.09 -6.97
C PHE A 211 8.93 5.69 -5.87
N VAL A 212 8.53 6.83 -5.33
CA VAL A 212 9.19 7.52 -4.21
C VAL A 212 8.41 7.22 -2.94
N TYR A 213 9.07 6.65 -1.94
CA TYR A 213 8.46 6.26 -0.69
C TYR A 213 8.99 7.11 0.46
N THR A 214 8.12 7.92 1.06
CA THR A 214 8.43 8.83 2.16
C THR A 214 7.70 8.37 3.42
N LEU A 215 8.44 8.22 4.50
CA LEU A 215 7.95 7.73 5.79
C LEU A 215 8.07 8.82 6.86
N GLY A 216 7.04 8.94 7.70
CA GLY A 216 7.09 9.67 8.95
C GLY A 216 7.75 8.84 10.05
N ASP A 217 6.95 8.31 11.00
CA ASP A 217 7.43 7.32 11.97
C ASP A 217 7.59 5.96 11.28
N TYR A 218 8.80 5.41 11.24
CA TYR A 218 9.06 4.08 10.75
C TYR A 218 9.78 3.28 11.83
N HIS A 219 9.25 2.08 12.12
CA HIS A 219 9.60 1.36 13.32
C HIS A 219 9.68 -0.15 13.13
N ILE A 220 10.46 -0.79 14.01
CA ILE A 220 10.51 -2.23 14.20
C ILE A 220 9.91 -2.53 15.58
N TYR A 221 8.89 -3.35 15.66
CA TYR A 221 8.39 -3.88 16.92
C TYR A 221 9.46 -4.73 17.61
N LYS A 222 9.60 -4.62 18.94
CA LYS A 222 10.67 -5.33 19.67
C LYS A 222 10.63 -6.84 19.51
N ASN A 223 9.44 -7.41 19.35
CA ASN A 223 9.22 -8.83 19.07
C ASN A 223 9.55 -9.25 17.63
N HIS A 224 9.97 -8.31 16.76
CA HIS A 224 10.42 -8.58 15.38
C HIS A 224 11.94 -8.50 15.20
N LEU A 225 12.73 -8.18 16.23
CA LEU A 225 14.17 -7.94 16.11
C LEU A 225 14.95 -9.15 15.58
N GLU A 226 14.61 -10.36 16.03
CA GLU A 226 15.24 -11.58 15.53
C GLU A 226 14.94 -11.79 14.04
N GLN A 227 13.70 -11.59 13.65
CA GLN A 227 13.23 -11.72 12.27
C GLN A 227 13.91 -10.71 11.35
N VAL A 228 14.06 -9.47 11.81
CA VAL A 228 14.79 -8.42 11.06
C VAL A 228 16.26 -8.80 10.88
N ASN A 229 16.94 -9.27 11.94
CA ASN A 229 18.33 -9.73 11.86
C ASN A 229 18.48 -10.92 10.91
N GLN A 230 17.57 -11.90 10.99
CA GLN A 230 17.52 -13.01 10.04
C GLN A 230 17.33 -12.53 8.60
N LEU A 231 16.43 -11.57 8.38
CA LEU A 231 16.19 -11.00 7.05
C LEU A 231 17.44 -10.29 6.51
N LEU A 232 18.09 -9.49 7.34
CA LEU A 232 19.30 -8.74 6.96
C LEU A 232 20.52 -9.61 6.72
N SER A 233 20.53 -10.85 7.21
CA SER A 233 21.60 -11.84 6.92
C SER A 233 21.48 -12.48 5.54
N ARG A 234 20.36 -12.26 4.83
CA ARG A 234 20.08 -12.81 3.49
C ARG A 234 20.39 -11.79 2.42
N GLU A 235 21.07 -12.21 1.34
CA GLU A 235 21.32 -11.36 0.19
C GLU A 235 20.03 -11.19 -0.66
N PRO A 236 19.71 -9.96 -1.08
CA PRO A 236 18.60 -9.74 -2.01
C PRO A 236 18.81 -10.47 -3.34
N LEU A 237 17.76 -11.15 -3.81
CA LEU A 237 17.74 -11.76 -5.14
C LEU A 237 17.35 -10.72 -6.20
N PRO A 238 17.56 -11.01 -7.50
CA PRO A 238 17.11 -10.15 -8.60
C PRO A 238 15.62 -9.83 -8.51
N LEU A 239 15.24 -8.62 -8.93
CA LEU A 239 13.83 -8.21 -8.98
C LEU A 239 13.11 -8.94 -10.11
N PRO A 240 11.84 -9.34 -9.91
CA PRO A 240 10.98 -9.81 -10.98
C PRO A 240 10.54 -8.65 -11.88
N GLN A 241 9.95 -9.00 -13.03
CA GLN A 241 9.24 -8.06 -13.88
C GLN A 241 7.72 -8.20 -13.66
N LEU A 242 7.02 -7.06 -13.63
CA LEU A 242 5.57 -7.08 -13.63
C LEU A 242 5.06 -7.07 -15.06
N GLU A 243 4.20 -8.02 -15.39
CA GLU A 243 3.45 -8.06 -16.63
C GLU A 243 1.97 -7.82 -16.36
N ILE A 244 1.35 -6.90 -17.12
CA ILE A 244 -0.09 -6.70 -17.13
C ILE A 244 -0.64 -7.39 -18.39
N ASN A 245 -1.37 -8.48 -18.18
CA ASN A 245 -1.98 -9.26 -19.25
C ASN A 245 -3.33 -8.64 -19.65
N ASP A 246 -3.32 -7.86 -20.71
CA ASP A 246 -4.48 -7.17 -21.28
C ASP A 246 -4.47 -7.26 -22.83
N PRO A 247 -4.58 -8.47 -23.40
CA PRO A 247 -4.39 -8.69 -24.83
C PRO A 247 -5.43 -7.98 -25.69
N ASN A 248 -6.63 -7.75 -25.15
CA ASN A 248 -7.72 -7.09 -25.85
C ASN A 248 -7.74 -5.57 -25.63
N ARG A 249 -6.84 -5.04 -24.78
CA ARG A 249 -6.80 -3.63 -24.39
C ARG A 249 -8.10 -3.13 -23.76
N GLU A 250 -8.70 -3.96 -22.91
CA GLU A 250 -9.95 -3.65 -22.20
C GLU A 250 -9.73 -2.81 -20.93
N LEU A 251 -8.52 -2.86 -20.36
CA LEU A 251 -8.17 -2.12 -19.15
C LEU A 251 -7.82 -0.67 -19.51
N ARG A 252 -8.85 0.19 -19.67
CA ARG A 252 -8.67 1.60 -20.00
C ARG A 252 -9.49 2.50 -19.08
N GLY A 253 -8.86 3.61 -18.64
CA GLY A 253 -9.49 4.60 -17.77
C GLY A 253 -10.00 4.01 -16.46
N LEU A 254 -11.03 4.65 -15.89
CA LEU A 254 -11.57 4.22 -14.59
C LEU A 254 -12.23 2.82 -14.65
N GLU A 255 -13.02 2.58 -15.67
CA GLU A 255 -13.73 1.30 -15.84
C GLU A 255 -12.72 0.14 -15.95
N GLY A 256 -11.67 0.31 -16.75
CA GLY A 256 -10.59 -0.67 -16.86
C GLY A 256 -9.82 -0.86 -15.56
N LEU A 257 -9.53 0.21 -14.82
CA LEU A 257 -8.87 0.11 -13.52
C LEU A 257 -9.72 -0.69 -12.53
N LEU A 258 -11.03 -0.45 -12.49
CA LEU A 258 -11.97 -1.15 -11.61
C LEU A 258 -12.28 -2.58 -12.08
N ALA A 259 -12.11 -2.87 -13.37
CA ALA A 259 -12.22 -4.21 -13.93
C ALA A 259 -10.96 -5.07 -13.72
N ALA A 260 -9.83 -4.46 -13.41
CA ALA A 260 -8.58 -5.18 -13.16
C ALA A 260 -8.72 -6.17 -11.98
N ARG A 261 -8.13 -7.36 -12.13
CA ARG A 261 -8.16 -8.47 -11.18
C ARG A 261 -6.78 -9.10 -11.10
N TYR A 262 -6.59 -9.97 -10.12
CA TYR A 262 -5.30 -10.66 -9.92
C TYR A 262 -4.83 -11.42 -11.18
N GLU A 263 -5.76 -11.97 -11.97
CA GLU A 263 -5.46 -12.70 -13.20
C GLU A 263 -4.83 -11.84 -14.31
N HIS A 264 -4.98 -10.51 -14.19
CA HIS A 264 -4.35 -9.56 -15.12
C HIS A 264 -2.90 -9.19 -14.74
N VAL A 265 -2.41 -9.59 -13.56
CA VAL A 265 -1.10 -9.16 -13.09
C VAL A 265 -0.22 -10.35 -12.73
N ASN A 266 0.95 -10.44 -13.36
CA ASN A 266 1.89 -11.54 -13.16
C ASN A 266 3.28 -11.02 -12.78
N LEU A 267 3.93 -11.66 -11.81
CA LEU A 267 5.34 -11.43 -11.51
C LEU A 267 6.19 -12.50 -12.21
N ILE A 268 6.87 -12.10 -13.26
CA ILE A 268 7.75 -12.98 -14.01
C ILE A 268 9.10 -13.07 -13.32
N GLY A 269 9.50 -14.28 -12.95
CA GLY A 269 10.80 -14.54 -12.33
C GLY A 269 10.89 -14.19 -10.83
N TYR A 270 9.76 -14.03 -10.12
CA TYR A 270 9.80 -13.79 -8.68
C TYR A 270 10.37 -15.00 -7.93
N GLN A 271 11.51 -14.80 -7.31
CA GLN A 271 12.14 -15.73 -6.39
C GLN A 271 12.37 -15.03 -5.04
N SER A 272 12.25 -15.77 -3.97
CA SER A 272 12.48 -15.25 -2.63
C SER A 272 13.06 -16.31 -1.73
N HIS A 273 13.78 -15.87 -0.70
CA HIS A 273 14.06 -16.71 0.45
C HIS A 273 12.76 -17.11 1.18
N GLY A 274 12.82 -18.17 1.96
CA GLY A 274 11.66 -18.68 2.70
C GLY A 274 10.98 -17.64 3.60
N LYS A 275 9.73 -17.93 3.97
CA LYS A 275 8.94 -17.11 4.90
C LYS A 275 9.70 -16.90 6.23
N ILE A 276 9.62 -15.72 6.77
CA ILE A 276 9.96 -15.40 8.15
C ILE A 276 8.66 -14.97 8.82
N ALA A 277 8.16 -15.79 9.74
CA ALA A 277 6.93 -15.49 10.47
C ALA A 277 7.22 -14.51 11.62
N ALA A 278 6.28 -13.60 11.86
CA ALA A 278 6.28 -12.71 13.02
C ALA A 278 4.84 -12.50 13.51
N PRO A 279 4.63 -12.27 14.81
CA PRO A 279 3.32 -11.95 15.34
C PRO A 279 2.88 -10.55 14.89
N VAL A 280 1.58 -10.35 14.69
CA VAL A 280 1.03 -9.00 14.50
C VAL A 280 0.96 -8.31 15.85
N ALA A 281 1.27 -7.03 15.91
CA ALA A 281 1.12 -6.21 17.11
C ALA A 281 -0.24 -5.48 17.04
N VAL A 282 -1.17 -5.86 17.89
CA VAL A 282 -2.56 -5.34 17.97
C VAL A 282 -2.81 -4.61 19.28
#